data_dc01c0775b1935a2c2aa2a700e561f75
#
_entry.id   dc01c0775b1935a2c2aa2a700e561f75
#
_cell.length_a   1.000
_cell.length_b   1.000
_cell.length_c   1.000
_cell.angle_alpha   90.00
_cell.angle_beta   90.00
_cell.angle_gamma   90.00
#
_symmetry.space_group_name_H-M   'P 1'
#
loop_
_entity.id
_entity.type
_entity.pdbx_description
1 polymer ?
#
loop_
_entity_poly.entity_id
_entity_poly.type
_entity_poly.pdbx_seq_one_letter_code
_entity_poly.pdbx_strand_id
1 'polypeptide(L)'
;RDKRIQVLGFPSSSMPISEVVQHSESVVGNPAIGSASYNPPTLAMDPETGQGKPFNTYVYATQIADVEVDDETGEVEILKIVAVHDCGTPINPMLVEGQIQGGISMGVGFALQEEILFEEGRQINPNLTNYIMPTSLDMPELEVGLVDNYDPTGPFGAKGAGEPTAVPTAAAIMNA
;
A
#
# COMPACT_ATOMS: atom_id res chain seq x y z
N ARG A 1 4.34 -15.69 -18.68
CA ARG A 1 3.41 -16.46 -19.42
C ARG A 1 3.89 -17.89 -19.59
N ASP A 2 4.77 -18.28 -20.50
CA ASP A 2 5.07 -19.72 -20.72
C ASP A 2 6.20 -20.27 -19.84
N LYS A 3 6.71 -19.50 -18.88
CA LYS A 3 7.85 -19.89 -18.02
C LYS A 3 9.02 -20.44 -18.81
N ARG A 4 9.32 -19.84 -19.95
CA ARG A 4 10.43 -20.21 -20.85
C ARG A 4 11.45 -19.06 -20.95
N ILE A 5 12.71 -19.42 -21.03
CA ILE A 5 13.82 -18.53 -21.34
C ILE A 5 14.14 -18.69 -22.84
N GLN A 6 14.39 -17.58 -23.51
CA GLN A 6 14.73 -17.54 -24.93
C GLN A 6 16.04 -16.78 -25.14
N VAL A 7 16.80 -17.18 -26.12
CA VAL A 7 17.96 -16.40 -26.55
C VAL A 7 17.46 -15.21 -27.38
N LEU A 8 17.91 -14.02 -27.01
CA LEU A 8 17.51 -12.80 -27.70
C LEU A 8 17.95 -12.87 -29.19
N GLY A 9 17.02 -12.64 -30.11
CA GLY A 9 17.25 -12.77 -31.55
C GLY A 9 17.11 -14.20 -32.12
N PHE A 10 16.91 -15.22 -31.28
CA PHE A 10 16.73 -16.62 -31.71
C PHE A 10 15.52 -17.27 -31.01
N PRO A 11 14.29 -16.92 -31.42
CA PRO A 11 13.08 -17.40 -30.73
C PRO A 11 12.89 -18.91 -30.71
N SER A 12 13.53 -19.63 -31.69
CA SER A 12 13.52 -21.09 -31.73
C SER A 12 14.41 -21.74 -30.64
N SER A 13 15.35 -20.97 -30.08
CA SER A 13 16.22 -21.43 -28.99
C SER A 13 15.59 -21.03 -27.66
N SER A 14 14.63 -21.83 -27.20
CA SER A 14 13.95 -21.58 -25.92
C SER A 14 13.84 -22.87 -25.12
N MET A 15 13.97 -22.75 -23.78
CA MET A 15 13.76 -23.88 -22.87
C MET A 15 12.97 -23.47 -21.63
N PRO A 16 12.30 -24.39 -20.95
CA PRO A 16 11.62 -24.09 -19.68
C PRO A 16 12.58 -23.52 -18.62
N ILE A 17 12.13 -22.59 -17.80
CA ILE A 17 12.94 -22.03 -16.70
C ILE A 17 13.40 -23.14 -15.75
N SER A 18 12.53 -24.13 -15.48
CA SER A 18 12.86 -25.27 -14.60
C SER A 18 14.05 -26.08 -15.12
N GLU A 19 14.15 -26.31 -16.43
CA GLU A 19 15.29 -27.01 -17.02
C GLU A 19 16.56 -26.18 -16.94
N VAL A 20 16.48 -24.86 -17.14
CA VAL A 20 17.63 -23.95 -17.00
C VAL A 20 18.17 -23.97 -15.58
N VAL A 21 17.27 -23.85 -14.59
CA VAL A 21 17.65 -23.87 -13.16
C VAL A 21 18.27 -25.22 -12.80
N GLN A 22 17.64 -26.33 -13.17
CA GLN A 22 18.17 -27.67 -12.90
C GLN A 22 19.54 -27.89 -13.55
N HIS A 23 19.73 -27.43 -14.78
CA HIS A 23 21.02 -27.53 -15.47
C HIS A 23 22.08 -26.68 -14.77
N SER A 24 21.73 -25.44 -14.37
CA SER A 24 22.66 -24.55 -13.66
C SER A 24 23.13 -25.17 -12.34
N GLU A 25 22.22 -25.72 -11.56
CA GLU A 25 22.53 -26.30 -10.25
C GLU A 25 23.24 -27.68 -10.34
N SER A 26 22.73 -28.61 -11.18
CA SER A 26 23.18 -29.99 -11.17
C SER A 26 24.33 -30.29 -12.16
N VAL A 27 24.47 -29.50 -13.22
CA VAL A 27 25.50 -29.72 -14.25
C VAL A 27 26.62 -28.69 -14.14
N VAL A 28 26.28 -27.42 -13.98
CA VAL A 28 27.27 -26.33 -13.88
C VAL A 28 27.73 -26.09 -12.44
N GLY A 29 26.94 -26.51 -11.45
CA GLY A 29 27.24 -26.34 -10.04
C GLY A 29 27.03 -24.90 -9.54
N ASN A 30 26.36 -24.05 -10.31
CA ASN A 30 26.05 -22.67 -9.95
C ASN A 30 24.57 -22.53 -9.60
N PRO A 31 24.21 -22.03 -8.39
CA PRO A 31 22.84 -21.76 -8.07
C PRO A 31 22.29 -20.63 -8.96
N ALA A 32 21.01 -20.72 -9.33
CA ALA A 32 20.31 -19.68 -10.09
C ALA A 32 19.94 -18.52 -9.18
N ILE A 33 20.92 -17.71 -8.80
CA ILE A 33 20.78 -16.56 -7.92
C ILE A 33 20.93 -15.27 -8.73
N GLY A 34 19.98 -14.33 -8.56
CA GLY A 34 20.08 -12.96 -9.05
C GLY A 34 20.09 -11.99 -7.88
N SER A 35 20.91 -10.96 -7.95
CA SER A 35 20.88 -9.85 -7.02
C SER A 35 20.84 -8.54 -7.78
N ALA A 36 20.11 -7.58 -7.24
CA ALA A 36 20.04 -6.24 -7.78
C ALA A 36 19.93 -5.21 -6.64
N SER A 37 20.40 -4.00 -6.90
CA SER A 37 20.22 -2.87 -6.02
C SER A 37 19.52 -1.75 -6.77
N TYR A 38 18.67 -1.01 -6.06
CA TYR A 38 18.01 0.18 -6.58
C TYR A 38 18.35 1.37 -5.68
N ASN A 39 18.94 2.39 -6.25
CA ASN A 39 19.26 3.64 -5.55
C ASN A 39 18.67 4.81 -6.34
N PRO A 40 17.48 5.30 -5.96
CA PRO A 40 16.82 6.40 -6.64
C PRO A 40 17.62 7.72 -6.49
N PRO A 41 17.55 8.64 -7.48
CA PRO A 41 18.24 9.91 -7.41
C PRO A 41 17.51 10.87 -6.46
N THR A 42 17.84 10.79 -5.18
CA THR A 42 17.29 11.64 -4.12
C THR A 42 18.37 12.57 -3.56
N LEU A 43 17.94 13.70 -3.00
CA LEU A 43 18.77 14.61 -2.22
C LEU A 43 18.25 14.67 -0.80
N ALA A 44 19.11 14.42 0.17
CA ALA A 44 18.75 14.55 1.58
C ALA A 44 18.18 15.96 1.88
N MET A 45 17.30 16.04 2.86
CA MET A 45 16.83 17.33 3.35
C MET A 45 17.93 18.02 4.12
N ASP A 46 18.05 19.31 3.89
CA ASP A 46 18.89 20.19 4.68
C ASP A 46 18.31 20.26 6.11
N PRO A 47 19.10 19.94 7.16
CA PRO A 47 18.58 19.88 8.52
C PRO A 47 18.18 21.26 9.10
N GLU A 48 18.70 22.36 8.54
CA GLU A 48 18.41 23.71 9.02
C GLU A 48 17.17 24.30 8.36
N THR A 49 17.00 24.04 7.04
CA THR A 49 15.92 24.63 6.24
C THR A 49 14.76 23.67 5.99
N GLY A 50 14.96 22.36 6.19
CA GLY A 50 14.00 21.31 5.84
C GLY A 50 13.77 21.16 4.32
N GLN A 51 14.58 21.81 3.49
CA GLN A 51 14.46 21.76 2.05
C GLN A 51 15.30 20.62 1.46
N GLY A 52 14.78 19.96 0.40
CA GLY A 52 15.47 18.87 -0.26
C GLY A 52 14.60 18.16 -1.28
N LYS A 53 15.09 17.05 -1.80
CA LYS A 53 14.33 16.14 -2.66
C LYS A 53 14.49 14.71 -2.14
N PRO A 54 13.96 14.40 -0.93
CA PRO A 54 14.17 13.11 -0.28
C PRO A 54 13.40 11.97 -0.95
N PHE A 55 12.38 12.29 -1.75
CA PHE A 55 11.53 11.32 -2.45
C PHE A 55 11.73 11.41 -3.97
N ASN A 56 11.86 10.26 -4.62
CA ASN A 56 12.02 10.18 -6.07
C ASN A 56 10.68 10.21 -6.80
N THR A 57 9.64 9.68 -6.19
CA THR A 57 8.29 9.63 -6.73
C THR A 57 7.25 9.96 -5.66
N TYR A 58 6.06 10.34 -6.10
CA TYR A 58 4.93 10.66 -5.24
C TYR A 58 3.72 9.83 -5.65
N VAL A 59 2.94 9.44 -4.67
CA VAL A 59 1.64 8.80 -4.85
C VAL A 59 0.54 9.81 -4.55
N TYR A 60 -0.59 9.66 -5.22
CA TYR A 60 -1.76 10.52 -5.04
C TYR A 60 -2.96 9.65 -4.72
N ALA A 61 -3.80 10.14 -3.82
CA ALA A 61 -5.00 9.45 -3.43
C ALA A 61 -6.13 10.45 -3.17
N THR A 62 -7.34 10.05 -3.48
CA THR A 62 -8.57 10.78 -3.11
C THR A 62 -9.53 9.80 -2.51
N GLN A 63 -10.12 10.19 -1.36
CA GLN A 63 -11.17 9.41 -0.73
C GLN A 63 -12.36 10.31 -0.42
N ILE A 64 -13.56 9.75 -0.57
CA ILE A 64 -14.84 10.40 -0.24
C ILE A 64 -15.55 9.48 0.73
N ALA A 65 -15.95 10.01 1.87
CA ALA A 65 -16.79 9.32 2.83
C ALA A 65 -18.23 9.86 2.74
N ASP A 66 -19.19 8.94 2.76
CA ASP A 66 -20.60 9.23 2.96
C ASP A 66 -20.95 8.79 4.37
N VAL A 67 -21.41 9.73 5.20
CA VAL A 67 -21.64 9.50 6.63
C VAL A 67 -23.04 9.95 7.04
N GLU A 68 -23.61 9.27 8.01
CA GLU A 68 -24.80 9.68 8.75
C GLU A 68 -24.41 10.02 10.18
N VAL A 69 -24.86 11.16 10.68
CA VAL A 69 -24.56 11.61 12.05
C VAL A 69 -25.85 11.79 12.80
N ASP A 70 -25.98 11.12 13.94
CA ASP A 70 -27.07 11.34 14.89
C ASP A 70 -26.78 12.63 15.65
N ASP A 71 -27.61 13.65 15.47
CA ASP A 71 -27.42 14.98 16.06
C ASP A 71 -27.78 15.06 17.56
N GLU A 72 -28.43 14.02 18.11
CA GLU A 72 -28.71 13.92 19.54
C GLU A 72 -27.57 13.23 20.30
N THR A 73 -27.00 12.18 19.74
CA THR A 73 -25.97 11.35 20.39
C THR A 73 -24.55 11.69 19.93
N GLY A 74 -24.39 12.24 18.73
CA GLY A 74 -23.11 12.45 18.07
C GLY A 74 -22.51 11.16 17.47
N GLU A 75 -23.28 10.08 17.41
CA GLU A 75 -22.84 8.83 16.77
C GLU A 75 -22.69 9.04 15.26
N VAL A 76 -21.59 8.51 14.71
CA VAL A 76 -21.26 8.61 13.28
C VAL A 76 -21.30 7.22 12.68
N GLU A 77 -22.16 6.99 11.70
CA GLU A 77 -22.19 5.82 10.86
C GLU A 77 -21.57 6.14 9.48
N ILE A 78 -20.61 5.36 9.04
CA ILE A 78 -20.04 5.49 7.70
C ILE A 78 -20.83 4.59 6.77
N LEU A 79 -21.54 5.15 5.81
CA LEU A 79 -22.36 4.40 4.87
C LEU A 79 -21.53 3.84 3.72
N LYS A 80 -20.60 4.64 3.19
CA LYS A 80 -19.76 4.26 2.05
C LYS A 80 -18.45 5.05 2.03
N ILE A 81 -17.37 4.39 1.58
CA ILE A 81 -16.12 5.08 1.22
C ILE A 81 -15.75 4.73 -0.22
N VAL A 82 -15.56 5.76 -1.03
CA VAL A 82 -14.98 5.66 -2.38
C VAL A 82 -13.52 6.08 -2.31
N ALA A 83 -12.62 5.20 -2.72
CA ALA A 83 -11.18 5.44 -2.64
C ALA A 83 -10.50 5.22 -4.00
N VAL A 84 -9.82 6.23 -4.51
CA VAL A 84 -9.07 6.18 -5.77
C VAL A 84 -7.61 6.46 -5.50
N HIS A 85 -6.74 5.52 -5.88
CA HIS A 85 -5.31 5.58 -5.58
C HIS A 85 -4.45 5.43 -6.83
N ASP A 86 -3.41 6.27 -6.91
CA ASP A 86 -2.29 6.15 -7.83
C ASP A 86 -1.19 5.30 -7.15
N CYS A 87 -1.02 4.09 -7.63
CA CYS A 87 0.06 3.18 -7.20
C CYS A 87 1.06 2.91 -8.33
N GLY A 88 1.10 3.78 -9.36
CA GLY A 88 1.80 3.49 -10.60
C GLY A 88 1.10 2.35 -11.36
N THR A 89 1.87 1.52 -12.03
CA THR A 89 1.33 0.30 -12.64
C THR A 89 1.15 -0.77 -11.57
N PRO A 90 -0.08 -1.20 -11.26
CA PRO A 90 -0.32 -2.21 -10.24
C PRO A 90 0.21 -3.58 -10.69
N ILE A 91 1.22 -4.12 -9.99
CA ILE A 91 1.79 -5.44 -10.31
C ILE A 91 0.77 -6.56 -10.06
N ASN A 92 -0.01 -6.43 -9.00
CA ASN A 92 -1.13 -7.31 -8.68
C ASN A 92 -2.31 -6.46 -8.19
N PRO A 93 -3.27 -6.13 -9.08
CA PRO A 93 -4.41 -5.28 -8.73
C PRO A 93 -5.20 -5.75 -7.53
N MET A 94 -5.49 -7.04 -7.42
CA MET A 94 -6.25 -7.62 -6.31
C MET A 94 -5.54 -7.39 -4.95
N LEU A 95 -4.22 -7.54 -4.90
CA LEU A 95 -3.47 -7.28 -3.67
C LEU A 95 -3.38 -5.79 -3.36
N VAL A 96 -3.33 -4.93 -4.37
CA VAL A 96 -3.36 -3.47 -4.18
C VAL A 96 -4.72 -3.04 -3.63
N GLU A 97 -5.81 -3.55 -4.16
CA GLU A 97 -7.17 -3.32 -3.62
C GLU A 97 -7.25 -3.75 -2.15
N GLY A 98 -6.70 -4.92 -1.81
CA GLY A 98 -6.62 -5.39 -0.43
C GLY A 98 -5.81 -4.46 0.48
N GLN A 99 -4.72 -3.86 0.00
CA GLN A 99 -3.96 -2.84 0.74
C GLN A 99 -4.78 -1.56 0.95
N ILE A 100 -5.54 -1.12 -0.06
CA ILE A 100 -6.42 0.06 0.06
C ILE A 100 -7.52 -0.19 1.09
N GLN A 101 -8.19 -1.33 1.04
CA GLN A 101 -9.21 -1.71 2.02
C GLN A 101 -8.65 -1.77 3.44
N GLY A 102 -7.47 -2.37 3.62
CA GLY A 102 -6.78 -2.41 4.91
C GLY A 102 -6.38 -1.03 5.42
N GLY A 103 -5.89 -0.14 4.54
CA GLY A 103 -5.58 1.24 4.89
C GLY A 103 -6.82 2.05 5.28
N ILE A 104 -7.94 1.85 4.58
CA ILE A 104 -9.22 2.46 4.96
C ILE A 104 -9.63 2.01 6.36
N SER A 105 -9.53 0.70 6.65
CA SER A 105 -9.85 0.18 7.99
C SER A 105 -9.02 0.85 9.10
N MET A 106 -7.72 1.04 8.87
CA MET A 106 -6.88 1.80 9.81
C MET A 106 -7.35 3.24 9.97
N GLY A 107 -7.71 3.91 8.87
CA GLY A 107 -8.18 5.30 8.91
C GLY A 107 -9.54 5.46 9.58
N VAL A 108 -10.45 4.49 9.45
CA VAL A 108 -11.71 4.42 10.20
C VAL A 108 -11.43 4.30 11.69
N GLY A 109 -10.52 3.41 12.08
CA GLY A 109 -10.08 3.28 13.45
C GLY A 109 -9.56 4.59 14.03
N PHE A 110 -8.65 5.25 13.34
CA PHE A 110 -8.09 6.54 13.76
C PHE A 110 -9.14 7.66 13.87
N ALA A 111 -10.18 7.63 13.03
CA ALA A 111 -11.20 8.66 13.04
C ALA A 111 -12.22 8.48 14.19
N LEU A 112 -12.61 7.23 14.51
CA LEU A 112 -13.81 6.97 15.29
C LEU A 112 -13.61 6.10 16.54
N GLN A 113 -12.57 5.28 16.61
CA GLN A 113 -12.50 4.22 17.62
C GLN A 113 -11.20 4.15 18.42
N GLU A 114 -10.05 4.40 17.77
CA GLU A 114 -8.75 4.16 18.37
C GLU A 114 -8.30 5.36 19.22
N GLU A 115 -8.11 5.14 20.52
CA GLU A 115 -7.60 6.13 21.46
C GLU A 115 -6.59 5.50 22.39
N ILE A 116 -5.43 6.15 22.55
CA ILE A 116 -4.44 5.77 23.56
C ILE A 116 -4.65 6.61 24.81
N LEU A 117 -5.02 5.96 25.90
CA LEU A 117 -5.27 6.61 27.18
C LEU A 117 -4.05 6.52 28.11
N PHE A 118 -3.68 7.66 28.72
CA PHE A 118 -2.57 7.74 29.66
C PHE A 118 -3.02 8.26 31.03
N GLU A 119 -2.53 7.63 32.10
CA GLU A 119 -2.59 8.13 33.46
C GLU A 119 -1.17 8.21 34.01
N GLU A 120 -0.77 9.37 34.53
CA GLU A 120 0.57 9.62 35.10
C GLU A 120 1.73 9.15 34.21
N GLY A 121 1.58 9.29 32.88
CA GLY A 121 2.56 8.86 31.89
C GLY A 121 2.58 7.35 31.60
N ARG A 122 1.65 6.59 32.16
CA ARG A 122 1.48 5.16 31.91
C ARG A 122 0.26 4.91 31.04
N GLN A 123 0.42 4.15 29.96
CA GLN A 123 -0.72 3.72 29.14
C GLN A 123 -1.61 2.77 29.94
N ILE A 124 -2.94 3.07 29.98
CA ILE A 124 -3.92 2.30 30.75
C ILE A 124 -4.75 1.33 29.89
N ASN A 125 -4.70 1.47 28.55
CA ASN A 125 -5.34 0.57 27.60
C ASN A 125 -4.32 -0.11 26.64
N PRO A 126 -3.36 -0.92 27.17
CA PRO A 126 -2.24 -1.44 26.39
C PRO A 126 -2.52 -2.71 25.57
N ASN A 127 -3.76 -3.18 25.54
CA ASN A 127 -4.13 -4.43 24.88
C ASN A 127 -5.48 -4.30 24.15
N LEU A 128 -5.78 -5.26 23.26
CA LEU A 128 -6.98 -5.26 22.41
C LEU A 128 -8.31 -5.48 23.15
N THR A 129 -8.29 -5.60 24.47
CA THR A 129 -9.51 -5.65 25.28
C THR A 129 -10.12 -4.26 25.47
N ASN A 130 -9.29 -3.25 25.56
CA ASN A 130 -9.65 -1.87 25.86
C ASN A 130 -9.00 -0.82 24.92
N TYR A 131 -8.16 -1.25 23.99
CA TYR A 131 -7.80 -0.50 22.79
C TYR A 131 -8.64 -1.05 21.63
N ILE A 132 -9.65 -0.30 21.25
CA ILE A 132 -10.67 -0.77 20.30
C ILE A 132 -10.21 -0.48 18.88
N MET A 133 -10.19 -1.51 18.04
CA MET A 133 -9.92 -1.40 16.59
C MET A 133 -11.14 -1.87 15.80
N PRO A 134 -11.38 -1.31 14.61
CA PRO A 134 -12.46 -1.77 13.75
C PRO A 134 -12.35 -3.26 13.42
N THR A 135 -13.48 -3.93 13.43
CA THR A 135 -13.63 -5.29 12.90
C THR A 135 -14.22 -5.25 11.49
N SER A 136 -14.30 -6.40 10.82
CA SER A 136 -14.94 -6.46 9.51
C SER A 136 -16.44 -6.12 9.52
N LEU A 137 -17.08 -6.13 10.69
CA LEU A 137 -18.49 -5.76 10.84
C LEU A 137 -18.69 -4.24 10.94
N ASP A 138 -17.65 -3.52 11.34
CA ASP A 138 -17.65 -2.06 11.48
C ASP A 138 -17.30 -1.35 10.16
N MET A 139 -16.94 -2.11 9.12
CA MET A 139 -16.53 -1.55 7.84
C MET A 139 -17.73 -1.24 6.96
N PRO A 140 -17.77 -0.04 6.36
CA PRO A 140 -18.81 0.37 5.41
C PRO A 140 -18.66 -0.34 4.05
N GLU A 141 -19.56 -0.02 3.12
CA GLU A 141 -19.37 -0.35 1.71
C GLU A 141 -18.11 0.35 1.17
N LEU A 142 -17.22 -0.42 0.53
CA LEU A 142 -15.99 0.12 -0.05
C LEU A 142 -16.01 0.02 -1.58
N GLU A 143 -15.77 1.14 -2.25
CA GLU A 143 -15.56 1.20 -3.70
C GLU A 143 -14.13 1.65 -3.97
N VAL A 144 -13.32 0.78 -4.59
CA VAL A 144 -11.89 1.03 -4.81
C VAL A 144 -11.60 1.20 -6.29
N GLY A 145 -10.92 2.29 -6.64
CA GLY A 145 -10.40 2.57 -7.97
C GLY A 145 -8.87 2.67 -7.98
N LEU A 146 -8.25 2.18 -9.05
CA LEU A 146 -6.82 2.30 -9.29
C LEU A 146 -6.56 3.22 -10.49
N VAL A 147 -5.63 4.16 -10.34
CA VAL A 147 -5.12 4.96 -11.44
C VAL A 147 -3.82 4.33 -11.94
N ASP A 148 -3.80 3.87 -13.18
CA ASP A 148 -2.58 3.37 -13.81
C ASP A 148 -1.75 4.58 -14.31
N ASN A 149 -0.72 4.92 -13.56
CA ASN A 149 0.18 6.03 -13.84
C ASN A 149 1.64 5.53 -13.77
N TYR A 150 2.11 4.99 -14.89
CA TYR A 150 3.44 4.39 -15.01
C TYR A 150 4.54 5.30 -14.47
N ASP A 151 5.31 4.80 -13.49
CA ASP A 151 6.50 5.47 -12.97
C ASP A 151 7.77 4.90 -13.65
N PRO A 152 8.48 5.71 -14.47
CA PRO A 152 9.66 5.22 -15.17
C PRO A 152 10.84 4.87 -14.24
N THR A 153 10.78 5.28 -12.98
CA THR A 153 11.82 5.03 -11.98
C THR A 153 11.49 3.84 -11.07
N GLY A 154 10.23 3.44 -11.01
CA GLY A 154 9.77 2.29 -10.21
C GLY A 154 9.94 0.95 -10.93
N PRO A 155 10.03 -0.15 -10.18
CA PRO A 155 10.10 -1.48 -10.77
C PRO A 155 8.80 -1.79 -11.52
N PHE A 156 8.92 -2.07 -12.82
CA PHE A 156 7.77 -2.29 -13.73
C PHE A 156 6.76 -1.15 -13.77
N GLY A 157 7.15 0.07 -13.41
CA GLY A 157 6.27 1.23 -13.35
C GLY A 157 5.46 1.37 -12.06
N ALA A 158 5.71 0.52 -11.08
CA ALA A 158 4.99 0.54 -9.81
C ALA A 158 5.48 1.64 -8.85
N LYS A 159 4.56 2.14 -8.03
CA LYS A 159 4.81 3.00 -6.86
C LYS A 159 4.42 2.26 -5.57
N GLY A 160 4.74 2.84 -4.41
CA GLY A 160 4.29 2.32 -3.13
C GLY A 160 2.76 2.39 -2.98
N ALA A 161 2.16 1.40 -2.34
CA ALA A 161 0.72 1.29 -2.15
C ALA A 161 0.30 0.83 -0.74
N GLY A 162 1.22 0.73 0.21
CA GLY A 162 0.93 0.33 1.59
C GLY A 162 0.34 1.48 2.41
N GLU A 163 1.18 2.23 3.09
CA GLU A 163 0.79 3.30 4.01
C GLU A 163 -0.02 4.46 3.38
N PRO A 164 0.23 4.90 2.13
CA PRO A 164 -0.53 5.99 1.53
C PRO A 164 -2.03 5.76 1.47
N THR A 165 -2.46 4.51 1.55
CA THR A 165 -3.88 4.14 1.49
C THR A 165 -4.67 4.54 2.74
N ALA A 166 -4.02 4.69 3.88
CA ALA A 166 -4.64 5.11 5.14
C ALA A 166 -4.72 6.64 5.29
N VAL A 167 -3.84 7.39 4.60
CA VAL A 167 -3.62 8.82 4.84
C VAL A 167 -4.88 9.69 4.66
N PRO A 168 -5.71 9.53 3.61
CA PRO A 168 -6.86 10.44 3.40
C PRO A 168 -8.09 10.03 4.19
N THR A 169 -8.20 8.81 4.71
CA THR A 169 -9.45 8.24 5.24
C THR A 169 -10.00 9.02 6.43
N ALA A 170 -9.19 9.21 7.48
CA ALA A 170 -9.66 9.92 8.66
C ALA A 170 -10.08 11.36 8.34
N ALA A 171 -9.33 12.04 7.47
CA ALA A 171 -9.67 13.38 7.03
C ALA A 171 -10.97 13.42 6.19
N ALA A 172 -11.22 12.40 5.36
CA ALA A 172 -12.46 12.30 4.59
C ALA A 172 -13.67 12.16 5.52
N ILE A 173 -13.60 11.29 6.54
CA ILE A 173 -14.65 11.07 7.52
C ILE A 173 -14.92 12.33 8.35
N MET A 174 -13.86 12.98 8.81
CA MET A 174 -13.98 14.17 9.67
C MET A 174 -14.46 15.43 8.93
N ASN A 175 -14.36 15.47 7.61
CA ASN A 175 -14.82 16.60 6.79
C ASN A 175 -16.20 16.36 6.15
N ALA A 176 -16.76 15.18 6.26
CA ALA A 176 -18.09 14.85 5.79
C ALA A 176 -19.13 15.30 6.83
#